data_fa2da5401a69edf9c5d7617f9ed921c6
#
_entry.id   fa2da5401a69edf9c5d7617f9ed921c6
#
_cell.length_a   1.000
_cell.length_b   1.000
_cell.length_c   1.000
_cell.angle_alpha   90.00
_cell.angle_beta   90.00
_cell.angle_gamma   90.00
#
_symmetry.space_group_name_H-M   'P 1'
#
loop_
_entity.id
_entity.type
_entity.pdbx_description
1 polymer ?
#
loop_
_entity_poly.entity_id
_entity_poly.type
_entity_poly.pdbx_seq_one_letter_code
_entity_poly.pdbx_strand_id
1 'polypeptide(L)'
;MNVLVATVAGSFAVDLETDEIEPWDGDVSPPSAPALNLPRVIAAAAAGSTVVAVVDAKPPILVSHDTGSTWRESGRGLPPGRAIAISDDDPDLLVYAARNLLFVSRNGGVFWSALALELPEIERLELRS
;
A
#
# COMPACT_ATOMS: atom_id res chain seq x y z
N MET A 1 -12.89 -7.69 -0.22
CA MET A 1 -11.42 -7.52 -0.28
C MET A 1 -10.93 -7.01 1.06
N ASN A 2 -10.02 -7.73 1.67
CA ASN A 2 -9.46 -7.35 2.96
C ASN A 2 -8.00 -6.97 2.82
N VAL A 3 -7.59 -5.96 3.58
CA VAL A 3 -6.18 -5.70 3.79
C VAL A 3 -5.79 -6.22 5.17
N LEU A 4 -4.72 -7.00 5.22
CA LEU A 4 -4.12 -7.44 6.47
C LEU A 4 -3.06 -6.42 6.86
N VAL A 5 -3.10 -6.01 8.13
CA VAL A 5 -2.28 -4.92 8.63
C VAL A 5 -1.50 -5.42 9.84
N ALA A 6 -0.18 -5.43 9.74
CA ALA A 6 0.68 -5.68 10.89
C ALA A 6 1.05 -4.33 11.52
N THR A 7 0.79 -4.21 12.83
CA THR A 7 1.08 -2.99 13.58
C THR A 7 1.98 -3.32 14.76
N VAL A 8 2.50 -2.29 15.42
CA VAL A 8 3.30 -2.43 16.63
C VAL A 8 2.54 -3.06 17.80
N ALA A 9 1.21 -3.10 17.74
CA ALA A 9 0.34 -3.62 18.80
C ALA A 9 -0.45 -4.85 18.37
N GLY A 10 -0.04 -5.54 17.31
CA GLY A 10 -0.72 -6.72 16.80
C GLY A 10 -1.18 -6.54 15.36
N SER A 11 -1.89 -7.55 14.85
CA SER A 11 -2.33 -7.54 13.45
C SER A 11 -3.85 -7.49 13.36
N PHE A 12 -4.33 -6.92 12.26
CA PHE A 12 -5.76 -6.72 12.03
C PHE A 12 -6.10 -7.03 10.57
N ALA A 13 -7.35 -7.44 10.34
CA ALA A 13 -7.94 -7.51 9.01
C ALA A 13 -8.93 -6.36 8.87
N VAL A 14 -8.80 -5.59 7.81
CA VAL A 14 -9.68 -4.45 7.53
C VAL A 14 -10.43 -4.72 6.24
N ASP A 15 -11.76 -4.65 6.30
CA ASP A 15 -12.61 -4.77 5.12
C ASP A 15 -12.64 -3.42 4.41
N LEU A 16 -12.17 -3.39 3.16
CA LEU A 16 -12.07 -2.14 2.39
C LEU A 16 -13.41 -1.56 1.95
N GLU A 17 -14.50 -2.33 2.05
CA GLU A 17 -15.83 -1.89 1.63
C GLU A 17 -16.67 -1.38 2.79
N THR A 18 -16.46 -1.95 3.98
CA THR A 18 -17.25 -1.59 5.17
C THR A 18 -16.46 -0.84 6.22
N ASP A 19 -15.13 -0.76 6.07
CA ASP A 19 -14.20 -0.20 7.06
C ASP A 19 -14.23 -0.96 8.40
N GLU A 20 -14.74 -2.19 8.41
CA GLU A 20 -14.75 -3.02 9.62
C GLU A 20 -13.36 -3.56 9.92
N ILE A 21 -13.00 -3.56 11.19
CA ILE A 21 -11.71 -4.02 11.68
C ILE A 21 -11.92 -5.24 12.57
N GLU A 22 -11.14 -6.29 12.33
CA GLU A 22 -11.11 -7.48 13.17
C GLU A 22 -9.67 -7.85 13.52
N PRO A 23 -9.42 -8.42 14.72
CA PRO A 23 -8.10 -8.97 15.01
C PRO A 23 -7.73 -10.06 14.01
N TRP A 24 -6.46 -10.14 13.67
CA TRP A 24 -5.93 -11.15 12.74
C TRP A 24 -4.86 -11.97 13.44
N ASP A 25 -5.05 -13.31 13.49
CA ASP A 25 -4.12 -14.21 14.18
C ASP A 25 -3.05 -14.79 13.27
N GLY A 26 -3.19 -14.61 11.95
CA GLY A 26 -2.22 -15.12 10.98
C GLY A 26 -1.08 -14.15 10.73
N ASP A 27 -0.13 -14.58 9.93
CA ASP A 27 0.97 -13.74 9.50
C ASP A 27 0.50 -12.71 8.49
N VAL A 28 1.20 -11.57 8.46
CA VAL A 28 1.05 -10.56 7.43
C VAL A 28 2.36 -10.53 6.66
N SER A 29 2.32 -11.00 5.41
CA SER A 29 3.50 -11.05 4.56
C SER A 29 3.61 -9.79 3.73
N PRO A 30 4.79 -9.15 3.67
CA PRO A 30 4.96 -8.00 2.79
C PRO A 30 4.81 -8.43 1.34
N PRO A 31 4.32 -7.56 0.44
CA PRO A 31 4.18 -7.89 -0.96
C PRO A 31 5.55 -8.14 -1.62
N SER A 32 5.54 -8.96 -2.66
CA SER A 32 6.71 -9.17 -3.49
C SER A 32 6.84 -8.06 -4.52
N ALA A 33 8.07 -7.66 -4.81
CA ALA A 33 8.35 -6.71 -5.87
C ALA A 33 9.72 -7.02 -6.47
N PRO A 34 9.95 -6.69 -7.76
CA PRO A 34 11.28 -6.82 -8.34
C PRO A 34 12.24 -5.83 -7.67
N ALA A 35 13.54 -6.10 -7.79
CA ALA A 35 14.55 -5.14 -7.38
C ALA A 35 14.39 -3.87 -8.20
N LEU A 36 14.31 -2.72 -7.53
CA LEU A 36 14.07 -1.44 -8.18
C LEU A 36 15.33 -0.60 -8.24
N ASN A 37 15.55 0.04 -9.37
CA ASN A 37 16.67 0.97 -9.56
C ASN A 37 16.22 2.40 -9.28
N LEU A 38 15.64 2.61 -8.10
CA LEU A 38 15.16 3.91 -7.63
C LEU A 38 15.88 4.27 -6.34
N PRO A 39 16.16 5.56 -6.13
CA PRO A 39 16.72 6.01 -4.86
C PRO A 39 15.66 6.01 -3.75
N ARG A 40 16.09 5.75 -2.52
CA ARG A 40 15.28 5.96 -1.30
C ARG A 40 13.99 5.15 -1.26
N VAL A 41 13.99 3.94 -1.80
CA VAL A 41 12.80 3.07 -1.74
C VAL A 41 12.63 2.56 -0.31
N ILE A 42 11.45 2.77 0.25
CA ILE A 42 11.05 2.30 1.58
C ILE A 42 10.31 0.98 1.47
N ALA A 43 9.40 0.87 0.50
CA ALA A 43 8.59 -0.32 0.28
C ALA A 43 8.17 -0.37 -1.19
N ALA A 44 7.83 -1.57 -1.67
CA ALA A 44 7.36 -1.73 -3.04
C ALA A 44 6.43 -2.94 -3.13
N ALA A 45 5.57 -2.93 -4.13
CA ALA A 45 4.66 -4.03 -4.45
C ALA A 45 4.46 -4.10 -5.96
N ALA A 46 4.16 -5.29 -6.46
CA ALA A 46 3.96 -5.47 -7.90
C ALA A 46 2.86 -6.48 -8.16
N ALA A 47 2.11 -6.26 -9.24
CA ALA A 47 1.12 -7.19 -9.77
C ALA A 47 1.12 -7.04 -11.29
N GLY A 48 1.48 -8.11 -12.00
CA GLY A 48 1.67 -8.04 -13.44
C GLY A 48 2.75 -7.03 -13.82
N SER A 49 2.44 -6.14 -14.74
CA SER A 49 3.37 -5.08 -15.17
C SER A 49 3.27 -3.81 -14.31
N THR A 50 2.36 -3.78 -13.35
CA THR A 50 2.22 -2.64 -12.45
C THR A 50 3.14 -2.80 -11.25
N VAL A 51 3.98 -1.80 -11.00
CA VAL A 51 4.86 -1.73 -9.84
C VAL A 51 4.60 -0.42 -9.13
N VAL A 52 4.44 -0.48 -7.81
CA VAL A 52 4.26 0.72 -7.00
C VAL A 52 5.34 0.76 -5.94
N ALA A 53 5.94 1.93 -5.75
CA ALA A 53 7.01 2.13 -4.79
C ALA A 53 6.69 3.28 -3.85
N VAL A 54 7.01 3.10 -2.58
CA VAL A 54 7.01 4.16 -1.59
C VAL A 54 8.44 4.64 -1.44
N VAL A 55 8.65 5.93 -1.58
CA VAL A 55 9.99 6.53 -1.53
C VAL A 55 10.01 7.62 -0.46
N ASP A 56 11.21 7.88 0.05
CA ASP A 56 11.44 8.98 1.00
C ASP A 56 11.61 10.28 0.21
N ALA A 57 10.51 10.76 -0.37
CA ALA A 57 10.47 11.97 -1.17
C ALA A 57 9.03 12.50 -1.21
N LYS A 58 8.83 13.62 -1.87
CA LYS A 58 7.50 14.21 -2.09
C LYS A 58 7.27 14.39 -3.60
N PRO A 59 6.16 13.83 -4.12
CA PRO A 59 5.20 12.96 -3.46
C PRO A 59 5.80 11.60 -3.11
N PRO A 60 5.21 10.86 -2.15
CA PRO A 60 5.86 9.66 -1.61
C PRO A 60 5.69 8.40 -2.44
N ILE A 61 4.91 8.41 -3.52
CA ILE A 61 4.56 7.21 -4.27
C ILE A 61 4.95 7.38 -5.73
N LEU A 62 5.54 6.31 -6.29
CA LEU A 62 5.84 6.21 -7.72
C LEU A 62 5.12 4.97 -8.26
N VAL A 63 4.46 5.12 -9.41
CA VAL A 63 3.71 4.04 -10.06
C VAL A 63 4.26 3.83 -11.46
N SER A 64 4.53 2.57 -11.80
CA SER A 64 4.92 2.15 -13.14
C SER A 64 3.91 1.15 -13.67
N HIS A 65 3.55 1.25 -14.94
CA HIS A 65 2.70 0.28 -15.63
C HIS A 65 3.46 -0.54 -16.66
N ASP A 66 4.77 -0.36 -16.74
CA ASP A 66 5.65 -1.01 -17.70
C ASP A 66 6.85 -1.69 -17.02
N THR A 67 6.59 -2.30 -15.88
CA THR A 67 7.56 -3.09 -15.11
C THR A 67 8.77 -2.26 -14.68
N GLY A 68 8.56 -0.97 -14.38
CA GLY A 68 9.61 -0.11 -13.87
C GLY A 68 10.42 0.63 -14.93
N SER A 69 10.01 0.57 -16.21
CA SER A 69 10.70 1.30 -17.27
C SER A 69 10.43 2.79 -17.22
N THR A 70 9.18 3.17 -16.91
CA THR A 70 8.81 4.57 -16.70
C THR A 70 7.99 4.70 -15.42
N TRP A 71 8.10 5.84 -14.76
CA TRP A 71 7.46 6.08 -13.47
C TRP A 71 6.64 7.37 -13.50
N ARG A 72 5.53 7.34 -12.78
CA ARG A 72 4.66 8.49 -12.56
C ARG A 72 4.55 8.76 -11.08
N GLU A 73 4.66 10.01 -10.68
CA GLU A 73 4.46 10.42 -9.29
C GLU A 73 2.99 10.29 -8.89
N SER A 74 2.75 9.87 -7.67
CA SER A 74 1.41 9.68 -7.12
C SER A 74 1.40 10.01 -5.64
N GLY A 75 0.19 10.26 -5.09
CA GLY A 75 0.04 10.54 -3.67
C GLY A 75 0.44 11.95 -3.28
N ARG A 76 0.27 12.91 -4.17
CA ARG A 76 0.58 14.31 -3.85
C ARG A 76 -0.28 14.77 -2.68
N GLY A 77 0.37 15.30 -1.65
CA GLY A 77 -0.30 15.72 -0.43
C GLY A 77 -0.45 14.64 0.64
N LEU A 78 -0.12 13.38 0.35
CA LEU A 78 -0.12 12.33 1.35
C LEU A 78 1.09 12.46 2.28
N PRO A 79 0.93 12.07 3.55
CA PRO A 79 2.07 12.07 4.49
C PRO A 79 3.08 11.00 4.12
N PRO A 80 4.31 11.09 4.64
CA PRO A 80 5.34 10.07 4.41
C PRO A 80 4.82 8.70 4.84
N GLY A 81 5.02 7.69 3.98
CA GLY A 81 4.49 6.36 4.20
C GLY A 81 5.53 5.33 4.53
N ARG A 82 5.05 4.13 4.84
CA ARG A 82 5.88 3.02 5.29
C ARG A 82 5.61 1.72 4.57
N ALA A 83 4.39 1.52 4.09
CA ALA A 83 4.00 0.26 3.48
C ALA A 83 3.02 0.51 2.34
N ILE A 84 3.01 -0.43 1.41
CA ILE A 84 2.16 -0.39 0.22
C ILE A 84 1.74 -1.82 -0.10
N ALA A 85 0.53 -1.98 -0.62
CA ALA A 85 0.06 -3.25 -1.13
C ALA A 85 -0.72 -3.03 -2.41
N ILE A 86 -0.72 -4.03 -3.28
CA ILE A 86 -1.44 -4.03 -4.56
C ILE A 86 -2.22 -5.33 -4.66
N SER A 87 -3.40 -5.27 -5.26
CA SER A 87 -4.20 -6.48 -5.50
C SER A 87 -3.67 -7.23 -6.72
N ASP A 88 -3.46 -8.54 -6.58
CA ASP A 88 -3.05 -9.39 -7.70
C ASP A 88 -4.15 -9.51 -8.74
N ASP A 89 -5.41 -9.46 -8.32
CA ASP A 89 -6.57 -9.60 -9.20
C ASP A 89 -6.98 -8.29 -9.86
N ASP A 90 -6.64 -7.16 -9.23
CA ASP A 90 -6.98 -5.83 -9.73
C ASP A 90 -5.81 -4.87 -9.46
N PRO A 91 -4.88 -4.74 -10.41
CA PRO A 91 -3.69 -3.89 -10.21
C PRO A 91 -3.99 -2.40 -10.03
N ASP A 92 -5.22 -1.96 -10.27
CA ASP A 92 -5.63 -0.59 -9.98
C ASP A 92 -5.97 -0.36 -8.51
N LEU A 93 -6.12 -1.44 -7.73
CA LEU A 93 -6.39 -1.34 -6.29
C LEU A 93 -5.09 -1.34 -5.51
N LEU A 94 -4.81 -0.22 -4.87
CA LEU A 94 -3.61 0.02 -4.07
C LEU A 94 -4.00 0.44 -2.66
N VAL A 95 -3.25 -0.01 -1.66
CA VAL A 95 -3.40 0.45 -0.27
C VAL A 95 -2.06 0.95 0.23
N TYR A 96 -2.07 2.14 0.80
CA TYR A 96 -0.88 2.84 1.29
C TYR A 96 -1.04 3.11 2.78
N ALA A 97 0.00 2.86 3.55
CA ALA A 97 -0.01 3.12 4.98
C ALA A 97 0.98 4.21 5.34
N ALA A 98 0.50 5.19 6.10
CA ALA A 98 1.30 6.27 6.64
C ALA A 98 1.04 6.33 8.14
N ARG A 99 2.00 5.91 8.95
CA ARG A 99 1.90 5.80 10.41
C ARG A 99 0.75 4.89 10.83
N ASN A 100 -0.39 5.49 11.20
CA ASN A 100 -1.57 4.80 11.72
C ASN A 100 -2.78 4.95 10.80
N LEU A 101 -2.59 5.49 9.59
CA LEU A 101 -3.65 5.76 8.64
C LEU A 101 -3.49 4.89 7.39
N LEU A 102 -4.63 4.50 6.82
CA LEU A 102 -4.69 3.78 5.55
C LEU A 102 -5.32 4.68 4.48
N PHE A 103 -4.73 4.64 3.30
CA PHE A 103 -5.25 5.31 2.10
C PHE A 103 -5.44 4.27 1.02
N VAL A 104 -6.53 4.40 0.25
CA VAL A 104 -6.88 3.47 -0.82
C VAL A 104 -7.00 4.21 -2.13
N SER A 105 -6.42 3.65 -3.18
CA SER A 105 -6.66 4.08 -4.55
C SER A 105 -7.29 2.91 -5.32
N ARG A 106 -8.35 3.20 -6.08
CA ARG A 106 -9.03 2.21 -6.90
C ARG A 106 -8.83 2.45 -8.40
N ASN A 107 -7.96 3.38 -8.74
CA ASN A 107 -7.71 3.77 -10.13
C ASN A 107 -6.21 3.92 -10.43
N GLY A 108 -5.41 3.00 -9.88
CA GLY A 108 -3.98 2.93 -10.20
C GLY A 108 -3.15 4.06 -9.63
N GLY A 109 -3.58 4.67 -8.54
CA GLY A 109 -2.84 5.75 -7.89
C GLY A 109 -3.17 7.14 -8.42
N VAL A 110 -4.20 7.27 -9.27
CA VAL A 110 -4.61 8.60 -9.75
C VAL A 110 -5.28 9.39 -8.63
N PHE A 111 -6.10 8.72 -7.83
CA PHE A 111 -6.81 9.35 -6.73
C PHE A 111 -6.73 8.48 -5.46
N TRP A 112 -6.53 9.10 -4.31
CA TRP A 112 -6.41 8.42 -3.03
C TRP A 112 -7.46 8.90 -2.04
N SER A 113 -8.04 7.98 -1.26
CA SER A 113 -9.01 8.28 -0.20
C SER A 113 -8.52 7.71 1.12
N ALA A 114 -8.65 8.47 2.20
CA ALA A 114 -8.35 7.98 3.53
C ALA A 114 -9.50 7.11 4.04
N LEU A 115 -9.18 5.99 4.71
CA LEU A 115 -10.18 5.23 5.44
C LEU A 115 -10.51 5.94 6.75
N ALA A 116 -11.79 5.84 7.17
CA ALA A 116 -12.28 6.52 8.36
C ALA A 116 -11.99 5.69 9.63
N LEU A 117 -10.73 5.31 9.82
CA LEU A 117 -10.30 4.50 10.96
C LEU A 117 -8.85 4.83 11.30
N GLU A 118 -8.47 4.61 12.55
CA GLU A 118 -7.10 4.72 13.00
C GLU A 118 -6.65 3.40 13.62
N LEU A 119 -5.40 3.04 13.35
CA LEU A 119 -4.77 1.81 13.83
C LEU A 119 -3.55 2.19 14.67
N PRO A 120 -3.02 1.24 15.47
CA PRO A 120 -1.65 1.43 15.97
C PRO A 120 -0.67 1.61 14.82
N GLU A 121 0.54 2.05 15.08
CA GLU A 121 1.52 2.32 14.05
C GLU A 121 1.72 1.10 13.14
N ILE A 122 1.53 1.29 11.82
CA ILE A 122 1.50 0.23 10.84
C ILE A 122 2.93 -0.09 10.38
N GLU A 123 3.22 -1.39 10.27
CA GLU A 123 4.52 -1.88 9.82
C GLU A 123 4.48 -2.53 8.45
N ARG A 124 3.45 -3.33 8.18
CA ARG A 124 3.31 -4.08 6.92
C ARG A 124 1.86 -4.17 6.50
N LEU A 125 1.65 -4.34 5.20
CA LEU A 125 0.33 -4.55 4.59
C LEU A 125 0.37 -5.76 3.67
N GLU A 126 -0.78 -6.46 3.58
CA GLU A 126 -0.99 -7.53 2.62
C GLU A 126 -2.44 -7.47 2.15
N LEU A 127 -2.67 -7.41 0.83
CA LEU A 127 -4.04 -7.48 0.28
C LEU A 127 -4.43 -8.92 0.01
N ARG A 128 -5.64 -9.29 0.42
CA ARG A 128 -6.24 -10.60 0.16
C ARG A 128 -7.65 -10.45 -0.39
N SER A 129 -7.89 -11.18 -1.45
CA SER A 129 -9.24 -11.29 -2.01
C SER A 129 -10.10 -12.27 -1.24
#